data_dfb0bfa2fb4ffe1dfb4fb755ae6674d0
#
_entry.id   dfb0bfa2fb4ffe1dfb4fb755ae6674d0
#
_cell.length_a   1.000
_cell.length_b   1.000
_cell.length_c   1.000
_cell.angle_alpha   90.00
_cell.angle_beta   90.00
_cell.angle_gamma   90.00
#
_symmetry.space_group_name_H-M   'P 1'
#
loop_
_entity.id
_entity.type
_entity.pdbx_description
1 polymer ?
#
loop_
_entity_poly.entity_id
_entity_poly.type
_entity_poly.pdbx_seq_one_letter_code
_entity_poly.pdbx_strand_id
1 'polypeptide(L)'
;MKLNKIFKNILFVVLAGILLSACATKKVSNQMQGDVYTGKDTVEYLASGVPDRVFFATNESVLTTASRETLRKQAAWLRKNSKVNVVLEGHADERGTREYNLALGERRA
;
A
#
# COMPACT_ATOMS: atom_id res chain seq x y z
N MET A 1 -53.40 -19.61 -19.16
CA MET A 1 -53.28 -18.22 -18.64
C MET A 1 -52.71 -18.12 -17.22
N LYS A 2 -52.94 -19.08 -16.33
CA LYS A 2 -52.37 -19.06 -14.98
C LYS A 2 -50.86 -19.37 -14.96
N LEU A 3 -50.35 -20.14 -15.88
CA LEU A 3 -48.95 -20.53 -15.98
C LEU A 3 -48.02 -19.34 -16.31
N ASN A 4 -48.47 -18.43 -17.13
CA ASN A 4 -47.69 -17.24 -17.49
C ASN A 4 -47.51 -16.23 -16.34
N LYS A 5 -48.46 -16.19 -15.40
CA LYS A 5 -48.29 -15.32 -14.19
C LYS A 5 -47.27 -15.90 -13.21
N ILE A 6 -47.26 -17.23 -13.05
CA ILE A 6 -46.33 -17.93 -12.20
C ILE A 6 -44.90 -17.80 -12.76
N PHE A 7 -44.74 -17.96 -14.07
CA PHE A 7 -43.44 -17.80 -14.75
C PHE A 7 -42.90 -16.37 -14.64
N LYS A 8 -43.78 -15.36 -14.79
CA LYS A 8 -43.40 -13.95 -14.61
C LYS A 8 -42.95 -13.63 -13.20
N ASN A 9 -43.64 -14.19 -12.20
CA ASN A 9 -43.26 -13.98 -10.79
C ASN A 9 -41.94 -14.70 -10.40
N ILE A 10 -41.72 -15.91 -10.92
CA ILE A 10 -40.48 -16.67 -10.72
C ILE A 10 -39.32 -15.94 -11.41
N LEU A 11 -39.50 -15.44 -12.61
CA LEU A 11 -38.50 -14.68 -13.33
C LEU A 11 -38.11 -13.38 -12.59
N PHE A 12 -39.11 -12.72 -11.98
CA PHE A 12 -38.86 -11.50 -11.20
C PHE A 12 -38.08 -11.77 -9.90
N VAL A 13 -38.38 -12.87 -9.23
CA VAL A 13 -37.67 -13.29 -7.99
C VAL A 13 -36.24 -13.72 -8.31
N VAL A 14 -36.02 -14.44 -9.41
CA VAL A 14 -34.67 -14.82 -9.85
C VAL A 14 -33.85 -13.63 -10.30
N LEU A 15 -34.46 -12.66 -10.98
CA LEU A 15 -33.78 -11.43 -11.40
C LEU A 15 -33.44 -10.51 -10.21
N ALA A 16 -34.32 -10.45 -9.19
CA ALA A 16 -34.06 -9.70 -7.96
C ALA A 16 -32.96 -10.35 -7.10
N GLY A 17 -32.84 -11.68 -7.15
CA GLY A 17 -31.78 -12.41 -6.43
C GLY A 17 -30.39 -12.23 -6.99
N ILE A 18 -30.26 -11.93 -8.28
CA ILE A 18 -28.96 -11.74 -8.96
C ILE A 18 -28.38 -10.34 -8.67
N LEU A 19 -29.21 -9.36 -8.30
CA LEU A 19 -28.76 -7.98 -8.02
C LEU A 19 -28.19 -7.77 -6.62
N LEU A 20 -28.32 -8.74 -5.71
CA LEU A 20 -27.80 -8.63 -4.33
C LEU A 20 -26.40 -9.26 -4.13
N SER A 21 -25.79 -9.79 -5.17
CA SER A 21 -24.48 -10.46 -5.07
C SER A 21 -23.28 -9.59 -5.45
N ALA A 22 -23.43 -8.28 -5.55
CA ALA A 22 -22.36 -7.36 -5.94
C ALA A 22 -21.83 -6.52 -4.79
N CYS A 23 -21.74 -7.07 -3.57
CA CYS A 23 -20.84 -6.57 -2.55
C CYS A 23 -19.55 -7.39 -2.56
N ALA A 24 -18.76 -7.22 -3.61
CA ALA A 24 -17.34 -7.52 -3.53
C ALA A 24 -16.71 -6.51 -2.59
N THR A 25 -16.73 -6.77 -1.29
CA THR A 25 -15.80 -6.14 -0.36
C THR A 25 -14.42 -6.43 -0.90
N LYS A 26 -13.76 -5.42 -1.49
CA LYS A 26 -12.32 -5.44 -1.64
C LYS A 26 -11.78 -5.69 -0.23
N LYS A 27 -11.36 -6.92 0.03
CA LYS A 27 -10.49 -7.21 1.15
C LYS A 27 -9.25 -6.36 0.91
N VAL A 28 -9.15 -5.26 1.62
CA VAL A 28 -7.87 -4.61 1.88
C VAL A 28 -7.10 -5.65 2.68
N SER A 29 -6.32 -6.44 1.99
CA SER A 29 -5.40 -7.37 2.64
C SER A 29 -4.25 -6.52 3.19
N ASN A 30 -4.44 -5.98 4.40
CA ASN A 30 -3.33 -5.52 5.21
C ASN A 30 -2.50 -6.76 5.55
N GLN A 31 -1.70 -7.19 4.61
CA GLN A 31 -0.68 -8.19 4.89
C GLN A 31 0.51 -7.46 5.50
N MET A 32 0.40 -7.18 6.79
CA MET A 32 1.58 -7.04 7.63
C MET A 32 2.26 -8.41 7.66
N GLN A 33 3.11 -8.66 6.73
CA GLN A 33 3.92 -9.87 6.69
C GLN A 33 5.19 -9.57 7.46
N GLY A 34 5.22 -9.93 8.73
CA GLY A 34 6.31 -9.67 9.64
C GLY A 34 6.42 -8.19 10.07
N ASP A 35 7.50 -7.85 10.73
CA ASP A 35 7.78 -6.50 11.22
C ASP A 35 8.28 -5.51 10.15
N VAL A 36 8.17 -5.88 8.88
CA VAL A 36 8.60 -5.04 7.75
C VAL A 36 7.41 -4.69 6.88
N TYR A 37 7.08 -3.41 6.87
CA TYR A 37 6.10 -2.88 5.94
C TYR A 37 6.72 -2.72 4.56
N THR A 38 6.17 -3.37 3.56
CA THR A 38 6.74 -3.38 2.19
C THR A 38 6.22 -2.25 1.30
N GLY A 39 5.29 -1.46 1.77
CA GLY A 39 4.71 -0.35 1.02
C GLY A 39 3.89 -0.75 -0.21
N LYS A 40 3.52 -2.01 -0.34
CA LYS A 40 2.76 -2.48 -1.50
C LYS A 40 1.41 -1.80 -1.67
N ASP A 41 0.82 -1.35 -0.56
CA ASP A 41 -0.49 -0.71 -0.54
C ASP A 41 -0.40 0.82 -0.62
N THR A 42 0.81 1.39 -0.72
CA THR A 42 0.98 2.82 -0.94
C THR A 42 1.00 3.13 -2.43
N VAL A 43 0.24 4.14 -2.82
CA VAL A 43 0.10 4.57 -4.22
C VAL A 43 1.06 5.69 -4.61
N GLU A 44 1.95 6.06 -3.71
CA GLU A 44 2.86 7.18 -3.91
C GLU A 44 4.19 6.71 -4.50
N TYR A 45 4.51 7.25 -5.65
CA TYR A 45 5.72 6.97 -6.40
C TYR A 45 6.34 8.28 -6.90
N LEU A 46 7.66 8.31 -7.01
CA LEU A 46 8.35 9.40 -7.72
C LEU A 46 8.06 9.36 -9.21
N ALA A 47 7.99 8.15 -9.76
CA ALA A 47 7.64 7.87 -11.14
C ALA A 47 7.15 6.42 -11.25
N SER A 48 6.62 6.03 -12.41
CA SER A 48 6.22 4.65 -12.65
C SER A 48 7.36 3.67 -12.36
N GLY A 49 7.13 2.72 -11.45
CA GLY A 49 8.12 1.73 -11.02
C GLY A 49 9.21 2.24 -10.07
N VAL A 50 9.14 3.51 -9.62
CA VAL A 50 10.09 4.08 -8.66
C VAL A 50 9.34 4.52 -7.40
N PRO A 51 9.26 3.67 -6.36
CA PRO A 51 8.61 4.03 -5.09
C PRO A 51 9.28 5.27 -4.47
N ASP A 52 8.48 6.09 -3.76
CA ASP A 52 8.96 7.30 -3.10
C ASP A 52 9.58 7.02 -1.72
N ARG A 53 9.43 5.81 -1.18
CA ARG A 53 9.86 5.45 0.18
C ARG A 53 10.52 4.09 0.29
N VAL A 54 11.26 3.92 1.36
CA VAL A 54 11.86 2.65 1.78
C VAL A 54 11.44 2.31 3.19
N PHE A 55 11.50 1.03 3.53
CA PHE A 55 11.03 0.52 4.81
C PHE A 55 12.16 -0.18 5.57
N PHE A 56 12.01 -0.20 6.88
CA PHE A 56 12.94 -0.78 7.82
C PHE A 56 12.24 -1.80 8.71
N ALA A 57 12.98 -2.76 9.22
CA ALA A 57 12.50 -3.66 10.26
C ALA A 57 12.26 -2.88 11.58
N THR A 58 11.51 -3.48 12.49
CA THR A 58 11.18 -2.88 13.78
C THR A 58 12.45 -2.50 14.55
N ASN A 59 12.50 -1.27 15.04
CA ASN A 59 13.63 -0.69 15.79
C ASN A 59 14.96 -0.65 15.03
N GLU A 60 14.97 -0.87 13.73
CA GLU A 60 16.19 -0.88 12.93
C GLU A 60 16.30 0.30 11.98
N SER A 61 17.53 0.67 11.66
CA SER A 61 17.89 1.62 10.62
C SER A 61 18.78 1.00 9.53
N VAL A 62 18.96 -0.32 9.57
CA VAL A 62 19.74 -1.06 8.57
C VAL A 62 18.92 -1.25 7.31
N LEU A 63 19.54 -0.95 6.17
CA LEU A 63 18.92 -1.12 4.86
C LEU A 63 18.79 -2.61 4.50
N THR A 64 17.57 -3.04 4.23
CA THR A 64 17.32 -4.37 3.65
C THR A 64 17.74 -4.41 2.18
N THR A 65 17.83 -5.60 1.59
CA THR A 65 18.08 -5.76 0.15
C THR A 65 17.03 -5.06 -0.69
N ALA A 66 15.75 -5.19 -0.33
CA ALA A 66 14.64 -4.53 -1.02
C ALA A 66 14.74 -2.99 -0.93
N SER A 67 15.09 -2.46 0.24
CA SER A 67 15.32 -1.02 0.43
C SER A 67 16.47 -0.50 -0.42
N ARG A 68 17.56 -1.25 -0.51
CA ARG A 68 18.72 -0.90 -1.36
C ARG A 68 18.37 -0.87 -2.84
N GLU A 69 17.56 -1.82 -3.31
CA GLU A 69 17.10 -1.83 -4.70
C GLU A 69 16.20 -0.64 -5.02
N THR A 70 15.29 -0.30 -4.11
CA THR A 70 14.45 0.89 -4.23
C THR A 70 15.29 2.15 -4.29
N LEU A 71 16.26 2.31 -3.38
CA LEU A 71 17.18 3.46 -3.37
C LEU A 71 18.02 3.56 -4.66
N ARG A 72 18.45 2.43 -5.23
CA ARG A 72 19.15 2.44 -6.54
C ARG A 72 18.25 2.97 -7.66
N LYS A 73 16.98 2.58 -7.68
CA LYS A 73 16.00 3.08 -8.65
C LYS A 73 15.75 4.57 -8.46
N GLN A 74 15.60 5.03 -7.22
CA GLN A 74 15.44 6.44 -6.89
C GLN A 74 16.68 7.24 -7.32
N ALA A 75 17.88 6.77 -7.01
CA ALA A 75 19.12 7.42 -7.42
C ALA A 75 19.27 7.50 -8.94
N ALA A 76 18.90 6.45 -9.66
CA ALA A 76 18.91 6.46 -11.13
C ALA A 76 17.92 7.48 -11.70
N TRP A 77 16.73 7.57 -11.11
CA TRP A 77 15.72 8.55 -11.51
C TRP A 77 16.17 9.99 -11.21
N LEU A 78 16.74 10.24 -10.04
CA LEU A 78 17.27 11.55 -9.66
C LEU A 78 18.41 12.02 -10.57
N ARG A 79 19.30 11.12 -10.99
CA ARG A 79 20.35 11.48 -11.96
C ARG A 79 19.78 11.95 -13.28
N LYS A 80 18.66 11.40 -13.72
CA LYS A 80 17.95 11.81 -14.94
C LYS A 80 17.17 13.11 -14.74
N ASN A 81 16.79 13.41 -13.51
CA ASN A 81 15.97 14.57 -13.13
C ASN A 81 16.74 15.49 -12.19
N SER A 82 17.93 15.91 -12.59
CA SER A 82 18.90 16.63 -11.75
C SER A 82 18.43 18.00 -11.23
N LYS A 83 17.35 18.53 -11.78
CA LYS A 83 16.74 19.80 -11.33
C LYS A 83 15.75 19.64 -10.18
N VAL A 84 15.45 18.40 -9.77
CA VAL A 84 14.53 18.11 -8.68
C VAL A 84 15.25 18.27 -7.35
N ASN A 85 14.65 19.03 -6.45
CA ASN A 85 15.08 19.09 -5.05
C ASN A 85 14.40 17.97 -4.26
N VAL A 86 15.14 17.33 -3.40
CA VAL A 86 14.67 16.19 -2.61
C VAL A 86 14.84 16.51 -1.13
N VAL A 87 13.82 16.21 -0.35
CA VAL A 87 13.87 16.18 1.11
C VAL A 87 13.79 14.73 1.56
N LEU A 88 14.74 14.29 2.37
CA LEU A 88 14.73 12.97 2.98
C LEU A 88 14.09 13.08 4.36
N GLU A 89 13.02 12.33 4.58
CA GLU A 89 12.32 12.27 5.85
C GLU A 89 12.48 10.89 6.46
N GLY A 90 13.00 10.83 7.69
CA GLY A 90 13.11 9.60 8.46
C GLY A 90 11.96 9.51 9.47
N HIS A 91 11.25 8.40 9.44
CA HIS A 91 10.09 8.17 10.29
C HIS A 91 10.26 6.91 11.14
N ALA A 92 9.59 6.90 12.29
CA ALA A 92 9.36 5.73 13.14
C ALA A 92 7.87 5.63 13.46
N ASP A 93 7.43 4.44 13.89
CA ASP A 93 6.05 4.26 14.33
C ASP A 93 5.82 4.84 15.74
N GLU A 94 4.60 4.71 16.24
CA GLU A 94 4.19 5.25 17.55
C GLU A 94 4.67 4.41 18.76
N ARG A 95 5.26 3.22 18.52
CA ARG A 95 5.74 2.34 19.59
C ARG A 95 7.02 2.89 20.21
N GLY A 96 7.09 2.90 21.53
CA GLY A 96 8.24 3.39 22.29
C GLY A 96 8.14 4.85 22.69
N THR A 97 9.26 5.43 23.13
CA THR A 97 9.31 6.83 23.56
C THR A 97 9.46 7.77 22.36
N ARG A 98 9.01 9.00 22.54
CA ARG A 98 9.15 10.03 21.51
C ARG A 98 10.60 10.31 21.18
N GLU A 99 11.45 10.44 22.18
CA GLU A 99 12.88 10.73 22.03
C GLU A 99 13.59 9.62 21.26
N TYR A 100 13.31 8.37 21.60
CA TYR A 100 13.85 7.23 20.90
C TYR A 100 13.43 7.20 19.43
N ASN A 101 12.16 7.45 19.15
CA ASN A 101 11.60 7.42 17.79
C ASN A 101 12.10 8.58 16.93
N LEU A 102 12.30 9.76 17.50
CA LEU A 102 12.93 10.88 16.80
C LEU A 102 14.36 10.53 16.39
N ALA A 103 15.15 9.97 17.31
CA ALA A 103 16.50 9.53 17.02
C ALA A 103 16.56 8.38 16.00
N LEU A 104 15.60 7.45 16.05
CA LEU A 104 15.48 6.37 15.06
C LEU A 104 15.13 6.93 13.67
N GLY A 105 14.18 7.84 13.59
CA GLY A 105 13.82 8.51 12.34
C GLY A 105 15.00 9.27 11.73
N GLU A 106 15.76 10.00 12.53
CA GLU A 106 16.98 10.69 12.10
C GLU A 106 18.02 9.72 11.53
N ARG A 107 18.24 8.58 12.20
CA ARG A 107 19.16 7.55 11.68
C ARG A 107 18.69 6.91 10.38
N ARG A 108 17.37 6.85 10.16
CA ARG A 108 16.78 6.31 8.92
C ARG A 108 16.90 7.26 7.74
N ALA A 109 16.84 8.56 8.00
CA ALA A 109 17.08 9.60 6.98
C ALA A 109 18.54 9.69 6.58
#